data_31187c46f65bd0458f1c3ce8ebc1407a
#
_entry.id   31187c46f65bd0458f1c3ce8ebc1407a
#
_cell.length_a   1.000
_cell.length_b   1.000
_cell.length_c   1.000
_cell.angle_alpha   90.00
_cell.angle_beta   90.00
_cell.angle_gamma   90.00
#
_symmetry.space_group_name_H-M   'P 1'
#
loop_
_entity.id
_entity.type
_entity.pdbx_description
1 polymer ?
#
loop_
_entity_poly.entity_id
_entity_poly.type
_entity_poly.pdbx_seq_one_letter_code
_entity_poly.pdbx_strand_id
1 'polypeptide(L)'
;MKVRMICMILLISSISVLSACGSKEKNVEKNDTDVLPLNDSVPGWLESFYNSDYEYRKSTFVLENDIEDTIAVVEGKVEASPYKEYVKIVEPAESSWSEVWFYGDGDDVTAILNIENDYVLQNTRRFYPYGYGSNLSLSKDRTEEYNGIPCDVYTAEYTVNLTGQINQKSGEAIITEPITAVVSQEYYVDPEQDQLLCMITDASDRQEKTEIANRVMNDNITVEEAQKLVSVDEVTKEKMEILSYDDSISIDIPEI
;
A
#
# COMPACT_ATOMS: atom_id res chain seq x y z
N MET A 1 -0.51 -12.63 -22.51
CA MET A 1 -1.60 -13.16 -21.67
C MET A 1 -1.20 -13.43 -20.21
N LYS A 2 0.10 -13.43 -19.86
CA LYS A 2 0.60 -13.60 -18.47
C LYS A 2 0.55 -12.31 -17.61
N VAL A 3 0.71 -11.14 -18.22
CA VAL A 3 0.74 -9.84 -17.54
C VAL A 3 -0.59 -9.49 -16.85
N ARG A 4 -1.75 -9.86 -17.42
CA ARG A 4 -3.07 -9.52 -16.86
C ARG A 4 -3.39 -10.16 -15.50
N MET A 5 -2.75 -11.29 -15.18
CA MET A 5 -2.98 -11.97 -13.89
C MET A 5 -2.16 -11.36 -12.75
N ILE A 6 -1.04 -10.71 -13.07
CA ILE A 6 -0.15 -10.04 -12.10
C ILE A 6 -0.78 -8.73 -11.59
N CYS A 7 -1.46 -7.98 -12.47
CA CYS A 7 -2.15 -6.73 -12.09
C CYS A 7 -3.20 -6.91 -10.99
N MET A 8 -3.92 -8.04 -11.02
CA MET A 8 -4.92 -8.34 -9.98
C MET A 8 -4.30 -8.53 -8.59
N ILE A 9 -3.07 -9.02 -8.53
CA ILE A 9 -2.35 -9.30 -7.28
C ILE A 9 -1.75 -8.01 -6.69
N LEU A 10 -1.29 -7.08 -7.52
CA LEU A 10 -0.66 -5.83 -7.08
C LEU A 10 -1.65 -4.79 -6.53
N LEU A 11 -2.83 -4.68 -7.13
CA LEU A 11 -3.92 -3.88 -6.55
C LEU A 11 -4.39 -4.46 -5.21
N ILE A 12 -4.37 -5.80 -5.09
CA ILE A 12 -4.67 -6.52 -3.86
C ILE A 12 -3.51 -6.39 -2.85
N SER A 13 -2.26 -6.20 -3.24
CA SER A 13 -1.14 -6.14 -2.28
C SER A 13 -1.11 -4.86 -1.44
N SER A 14 -1.66 -3.75 -1.92
CA SER A 14 -2.02 -2.63 -1.05
C SER A 14 -3.25 -2.91 -0.17
N ILE A 15 -4.08 -3.89 -0.56
CA ILE A 15 -5.27 -4.35 0.15
C ILE A 15 -5.05 -5.74 0.79
N SER A 16 -4.01 -6.51 0.41
CA SER A 16 -3.80 -7.91 0.84
C SER A 16 -3.29 -8.11 2.28
N VAL A 17 -3.24 -7.05 3.06
CA VAL A 17 -3.33 -7.19 4.53
C VAL A 17 -4.72 -7.71 4.94
N LEU A 18 -5.66 -7.78 3.99
CA LEU A 18 -7.08 -8.11 4.18
C LEU A 18 -7.38 -9.59 4.52
N SER A 19 -6.42 -10.50 4.53
CA SER A 19 -6.73 -11.94 4.65
C SER A 19 -6.52 -12.54 6.04
N ALA A 20 -6.34 -11.76 7.09
CA ALA A 20 -5.98 -12.30 8.41
C ALA A 20 -7.01 -12.03 9.53
N CYS A 21 -8.31 -11.99 9.26
CA CYS A 21 -9.28 -11.93 10.37
C CYS A 21 -10.49 -12.82 10.14
N GLY A 22 -10.44 -13.98 10.72
CA GLY A 22 -11.59 -14.87 10.89
C GLY A 22 -11.24 -16.13 11.64
N SER A 23 -10.86 -16.07 12.92
CA SER A 23 -11.17 -17.10 13.91
C SER A 23 -10.59 -16.76 15.29
N LYS A 24 -11.46 -16.80 16.30
CA LYS A 24 -11.26 -17.06 17.73
C LYS A 24 -9.88 -16.84 18.32
N GLU A 25 -9.86 -15.91 19.28
CA GLU A 25 -8.82 -15.71 20.28
C GLU A 25 -8.15 -17.03 20.72
N LYS A 26 -6.91 -17.19 20.32
CA LYS A 26 -5.89 -17.85 21.10
C LYS A 26 -4.75 -16.88 21.21
N ASN A 27 -4.33 -16.60 22.45
CA ASN A 27 -3.18 -15.80 22.80
C ASN A 27 -1.99 -16.13 21.88
N VAL A 28 -1.86 -15.39 20.80
CA VAL A 28 -0.61 -15.16 20.12
C VAL A 28 -0.06 -13.92 20.80
N GLU A 29 1.13 -14.02 21.36
CA GLU A 29 1.86 -12.87 21.87
C GLU A 29 1.68 -11.74 20.87
N LYS A 30 1.14 -10.61 21.33
CA LYS A 30 1.11 -9.36 20.61
C LYS A 30 2.56 -9.07 20.21
N ASN A 31 2.93 -9.39 18.99
CA ASN A 31 3.94 -8.59 18.33
C ASN A 31 3.28 -7.22 18.19
N ASP A 32 3.58 -6.33 19.13
CA ASP A 32 3.33 -4.92 19.03
C ASP A 32 3.96 -4.48 17.69
N THR A 33 3.17 -4.47 16.63
CA THR A 33 3.46 -3.64 15.48
C THR A 33 3.13 -2.24 15.98
N ASP A 34 4.12 -1.70 16.67
CA ASP A 34 4.10 -0.37 17.20
C ASP A 34 3.68 0.59 16.06
N VAL A 35 2.57 1.26 16.27
CA VAL A 35 2.39 2.62 15.76
C VAL A 35 3.73 3.29 16.01
N LEU A 36 4.42 3.71 14.96
CA LEU A 36 5.70 4.41 15.12
C LEU A 36 5.47 5.47 16.17
N PRO A 37 6.18 5.45 17.31
CA PRO A 37 6.17 6.61 18.16
C PRO A 37 6.67 7.71 17.25
N LEU A 38 5.83 8.70 16.99
CA LEU A 38 6.23 9.94 16.35
C LEU A 38 7.33 10.49 17.26
N ASN A 39 8.57 10.13 16.97
CA ASN A 39 9.73 10.69 17.64
C ASN A 39 9.77 12.17 17.26
N ASP A 40 10.32 13.00 18.12
CA ASP A 40 10.52 14.44 17.93
C ASP A 40 11.27 14.82 16.60
N SER A 41 11.52 13.86 15.73
CA SER A 41 12.21 13.96 14.45
C SER A 41 11.33 13.76 13.21
N VAL A 42 10.01 13.59 13.36
CA VAL A 42 9.11 13.48 12.20
C VAL A 42 8.99 14.85 11.55
N PRO A 43 9.23 14.98 10.24
CA PRO A 43 9.04 16.25 9.55
C PRO A 43 7.61 16.76 9.66
N GLY A 44 7.44 18.09 9.82
CA GLY A 44 6.12 18.70 9.98
C GLY A 44 5.15 18.39 8.83
N TRP A 45 5.67 18.33 7.59
CA TRP A 45 4.87 17.98 6.42
C TRP A 45 4.23 16.59 6.51
N LEU A 46 4.90 15.63 7.15
CA LEU A 46 4.38 14.29 7.29
C LEU A 46 3.23 14.24 8.30
N GLU A 47 3.37 14.94 9.42
CA GLU A 47 2.29 15.11 10.39
C GLU A 47 1.11 15.86 9.78
N SER A 48 1.38 16.93 9.02
CA SER A 48 0.36 17.69 8.29
C SER A 48 -0.38 16.81 7.30
N PHE A 49 0.32 15.99 6.50
CA PHE A 49 -0.27 15.08 5.54
C PHE A 49 -1.27 14.10 6.18
N TYR A 50 -0.93 13.54 7.36
CA TYR A 50 -1.83 12.60 8.05
C TYR A 50 -3.06 13.24 8.68
N ASN A 51 -3.01 14.52 8.94
CA ASN A 51 -4.10 15.27 9.58
C ASN A 51 -4.91 16.10 8.56
N SER A 52 -4.60 16.00 7.28
CA SER A 52 -5.28 16.75 6.23
C SER A 52 -6.25 15.87 5.46
N ASP A 53 -7.32 16.48 4.98
CA ASP A 53 -8.19 15.90 3.98
C ASP A 53 -7.59 16.16 2.60
N TYR A 54 -7.59 15.13 1.73
CA TYR A 54 -7.00 15.27 0.39
C TYR A 54 -7.62 14.31 -0.62
N GLU A 55 -7.49 14.68 -1.90
CA GLU A 55 -7.74 13.81 -3.04
C GLU A 55 -6.41 13.38 -3.66
N TYR A 56 -6.37 12.14 -4.12
CA TYR A 56 -5.16 11.60 -4.75
C TYR A 56 -5.46 10.74 -5.97
N ARG A 57 -4.43 10.59 -6.80
CA ARG A 57 -4.38 9.60 -7.88
C ARG A 57 -3.16 8.73 -7.68
N LYS A 58 -3.35 7.42 -7.64
CA LYS A 58 -2.26 6.45 -7.55
C LYS A 58 -2.19 5.64 -8.84
N SER A 59 -1.02 5.64 -9.48
CA SER A 59 -0.73 4.86 -10.66
C SER A 59 0.32 3.80 -10.33
N THR A 60 0.12 2.59 -10.81
CA THR A 60 1.12 1.52 -10.78
C THR A 60 1.59 1.30 -12.20
N PHE A 61 2.90 1.29 -12.42
CA PHE A 61 3.49 1.10 -13.72
C PHE A 61 4.72 0.18 -13.65
N VAL A 62 4.99 -0.44 -14.78
CA VAL A 62 6.13 -1.31 -14.99
C VAL A 62 7.07 -0.66 -15.99
N LEU A 63 8.36 -0.68 -15.69
CA LEU A 63 9.41 -0.23 -16.58
C LEU A 63 10.05 -1.45 -17.25
N GLU A 64 9.84 -1.57 -18.55
CA GLU A 64 10.51 -2.56 -19.37
C GLU A 64 11.31 -1.85 -20.47
N ASN A 65 12.64 -2.00 -20.47
CA ASN A 65 13.53 -1.33 -21.43
C ASN A 65 13.34 0.20 -21.48
N ASP A 66 13.21 0.85 -20.34
CA ASP A 66 12.93 2.28 -20.16
C ASP A 66 11.57 2.74 -20.76
N ILE A 67 10.68 1.82 -21.10
CA ILE A 67 9.31 2.11 -21.52
C ILE A 67 8.41 1.91 -20.30
N GLU A 68 7.69 2.97 -19.93
CA GLU A 68 6.68 2.92 -18.88
C GLU A 68 5.36 2.39 -19.43
N ASP A 69 4.85 1.31 -18.84
CA ASP A 69 3.51 0.78 -19.10
C ASP A 69 2.67 0.88 -17.83
N THR A 70 1.63 1.71 -17.87
CA THR A 70 0.71 1.88 -16.75
C THR A 70 -0.23 0.70 -16.68
N ILE A 71 -0.16 -0.05 -15.58
CA ILE A 71 -0.94 -1.28 -15.39
C ILE A 71 -2.17 -1.10 -14.50
N ALA A 72 -2.17 -0.06 -13.65
CA ALA A 72 -3.31 0.26 -12.80
C ALA A 72 -3.35 1.74 -12.44
N VAL A 73 -4.55 2.27 -12.34
CA VAL A 73 -4.83 3.61 -11.83
C VAL A 73 -6.00 3.57 -10.87
N VAL A 74 -5.83 4.16 -9.71
CA VAL A 74 -6.90 4.41 -8.75
C VAL A 74 -6.97 5.89 -8.42
N GLU A 75 -8.16 6.36 -8.12
CA GLU A 75 -8.40 7.68 -7.55
C GLU A 75 -9.00 7.52 -6.16
N GLY A 76 -8.60 8.36 -5.24
CA GLY A 76 -9.05 8.28 -3.86
C GLY A 76 -9.26 9.63 -3.23
N LYS A 77 -10.01 9.60 -2.12
CA LYS A 77 -10.26 10.72 -1.24
C LYS A 77 -10.05 10.28 0.18
N VAL A 78 -9.47 11.14 1.00
CA VAL A 78 -9.27 10.91 2.43
C VAL A 78 -9.93 12.04 3.21
N GLU A 79 -10.73 11.67 4.21
CA GLU A 79 -11.22 12.51 5.29
C GLU A 79 -10.43 12.07 6.54
N ALA A 80 -9.59 12.94 7.08
CA ALA A 80 -8.61 12.54 8.08
C ALA A 80 -9.22 12.31 9.47
N SER A 81 -10.27 13.06 9.83
CA SER A 81 -10.86 13.01 11.18
C SER A 81 -12.38 13.24 11.17
N PRO A 82 -13.21 12.19 11.46
CA PRO A 82 -12.81 10.79 11.66
C PRO A 82 -12.26 10.17 10.37
N TYR A 83 -11.33 9.22 10.48
CA TYR A 83 -10.74 8.64 9.29
C TYR A 83 -11.77 7.93 8.43
N LYS A 84 -11.83 8.36 7.18
CA LYS A 84 -12.50 7.68 6.08
C LYS A 84 -11.65 7.79 4.82
N GLU A 85 -11.67 6.76 4.01
CA GLU A 85 -11.03 6.78 2.70
C GLU A 85 -11.98 6.14 1.68
N TYR A 86 -12.10 6.76 0.54
CA TYR A 86 -12.78 6.22 -0.62
C TYR A 86 -11.78 6.01 -1.74
N VAL A 87 -11.79 4.82 -2.34
CA VAL A 87 -10.90 4.45 -3.45
C VAL A 87 -11.74 3.91 -4.59
N LYS A 88 -11.50 4.42 -5.78
CA LYS A 88 -12.11 3.98 -7.02
C LYS A 88 -11.05 3.49 -8.00
N ILE A 89 -11.28 2.33 -8.62
CA ILE A 89 -10.45 1.86 -9.73
C ILE A 89 -10.87 2.62 -11.00
N VAL A 90 -9.87 3.21 -11.66
CA VAL A 90 -10.02 3.86 -12.96
C VAL A 90 -9.55 2.93 -14.07
N GLU A 91 -8.44 2.24 -13.85
CA GLU A 91 -7.85 1.25 -14.76
C GLU A 91 -7.27 0.07 -13.96
N PRO A 92 -7.43 -1.17 -14.40
CA PRO A 92 -8.24 -1.62 -15.54
C PRO A 92 -9.75 -1.56 -15.21
N ALA A 93 -10.55 -1.22 -16.21
CA ALA A 93 -12.02 -1.15 -16.05
C ALA A 93 -12.68 -2.51 -15.75
N GLU A 94 -12.00 -3.62 -15.99
CA GLU A 94 -12.46 -5.00 -15.78
C GLU A 94 -11.96 -5.58 -14.43
N SER A 95 -11.87 -4.76 -13.40
CA SER A 95 -11.52 -5.23 -12.06
C SER A 95 -12.68 -5.99 -11.40
N SER A 96 -12.36 -6.96 -10.52
CA SER A 96 -13.37 -7.69 -9.73
C SER A 96 -14.07 -6.81 -8.69
N TRP A 97 -13.45 -5.72 -8.28
CA TRP A 97 -14.04 -4.68 -7.45
C TRP A 97 -13.84 -3.32 -8.13
N SER A 98 -14.77 -2.40 -7.90
CA SER A 98 -14.74 -1.07 -8.53
C SER A 98 -14.46 0.04 -7.53
N GLU A 99 -14.89 -0.14 -6.30
CA GLU A 99 -14.84 0.87 -5.25
C GLU A 99 -14.60 0.22 -3.89
N VAL A 100 -13.90 0.93 -3.02
CA VAL A 100 -13.67 0.53 -1.63
C VAL A 100 -13.81 1.75 -0.73
N TRP A 101 -14.47 1.57 0.40
CA TRP A 101 -14.53 2.55 1.49
C TRP A 101 -13.84 1.98 2.71
N PHE A 102 -13.01 2.78 3.36
CA PHE A 102 -12.40 2.48 4.64
C PHE A 102 -12.90 3.48 5.67
N TYR A 103 -13.19 3.03 6.87
CA TYR A 103 -13.57 3.89 7.98
C TYR A 103 -13.26 3.25 9.32
N GLY A 104 -12.95 4.06 10.33
CA GLY A 104 -12.67 3.59 11.68
C GLY A 104 -11.89 4.59 12.50
N ASP A 105 -11.53 4.16 13.71
CA ASP A 105 -10.72 4.92 14.64
C ASP A 105 -9.37 4.23 14.85
N GLY A 106 -8.29 5.02 14.81
CA GLY A 106 -6.93 4.51 14.98
C GLY A 106 -6.50 3.58 13.84
N ASP A 107 -5.87 2.47 14.18
CA ASP A 107 -5.29 1.54 13.21
C ASP A 107 -6.28 0.48 12.71
N ASP A 108 -7.32 0.19 13.49
CA ASP A 108 -8.33 -0.80 13.12
C ASP A 108 -9.44 -0.12 12.32
N VAL A 109 -9.59 -0.53 11.07
CA VAL A 109 -10.60 0.03 10.16
C VAL A 109 -11.45 -1.07 9.55
N THR A 110 -12.66 -0.71 9.15
CA THR A 110 -13.53 -1.54 8.35
C THR A 110 -13.41 -1.12 6.90
N ALA A 111 -13.24 -2.09 6.01
CA ALA A 111 -13.31 -1.91 4.57
C ALA A 111 -14.67 -2.42 4.05
N ILE A 112 -15.29 -1.66 3.16
CA ILE A 112 -16.48 -2.05 2.38
C ILE A 112 -16.03 -2.12 0.92
N LEU A 113 -16.04 -3.32 0.34
CA LEU A 113 -15.69 -3.54 -1.05
C LEU A 113 -16.96 -3.68 -1.89
N ASN A 114 -17.04 -2.94 -2.99
CA ASN A 114 -18.06 -3.15 -4.02
C ASN A 114 -17.52 -4.14 -5.05
N ILE A 115 -18.03 -5.37 -4.99
CA ILE A 115 -17.65 -6.47 -5.89
C ILE A 115 -18.87 -6.81 -6.74
N GLU A 116 -18.89 -6.45 -8.01
CA GLU A 116 -20.01 -6.72 -8.93
C GLU A 116 -21.38 -6.23 -8.42
N ASN A 117 -21.40 -5.11 -7.71
CA ASN A 117 -22.55 -4.50 -6.99
C ASN A 117 -22.97 -5.23 -5.70
N ASP A 118 -22.24 -6.19 -5.22
CA ASP A 118 -22.40 -6.75 -3.89
C ASP A 118 -21.39 -6.11 -2.94
N TYR A 119 -21.84 -5.73 -1.74
CA TYR A 119 -20.99 -5.14 -0.71
C TYR A 119 -20.45 -6.21 0.23
N VAL A 120 -19.13 -6.25 0.35
CA VAL A 120 -18.41 -7.17 1.26
C VAL A 120 -17.71 -6.38 2.35
N LEU A 121 -18.05 -6.70 3.61
CA LEU A 121 -17.40 -6.11 4.79
C LEU A 121 -16.16 -6.90 5.17
N GLN A 122 -15.11 -6.16 5.50
CA GLN A 122 -13.85 -6.75 5.94
C GLN A 122 -13.16 -5.87 6.98
N ASN A 123 -12.69 -6.48 8.06
CA ASN A 123 -11.85 -5.76 9.02
C ASN A 123 -10.41 -5.74 8.52
N THR A 124 -9.78 -4.60 8.61
CA THR A 124 -8.41 -4.38 8.17
C THR A 124 -7.71 -3.35 9.06
N ARG A 125 -6.49 -2.96 8.69
CA ARG A 125 -5.76 -1.88 9.33
C ARG A 125 -5.68 -0.69 8.40
N ARG A 126 -5.62 0.51 8.99
CA ARG A 126 -5.37 1.73 8.24
C ARG A 126 -4.06 1.61 7.48
N PHE A 127 -4.10 1.93 6.20
CA PHE A 127 -2.91 2.00 5.38
C PHE A 127 -2.22 3.35 5.60
N TYR A 128 -0.96 3.31 5.94
CA TYR A 128 -0.11 4.48 6.01
C TYR A 128 0.84 4.46 4.81
N PRO A 129 0.90 5.51 3.97
CA PRO A 129 1.74 5.57 2.77
C PRO A 129 3.24 5.42 3.05
N TYR A 130 3.71 5.80 4.25
CA TYR A 130 5.05 5.45 4.71
C TYR A 130 4.99 4.07 5.38
N GLY A 131 5.67 3.12 4.87
CA GLY A 131 5.63 1.71 5.26
C GLY A 131 5.53 1.37 6.74
N TYR A 132 5.08 0.18 6.99
CA TYR A 132 5.06 -0.44 8.31
C TYR A 132 6.49 -0.86 8.70
N GLY A 133 7.20 -0.06 9.48
CA GLY A 133 8.51 -0.49 9.96
C GLY A 133 9.06 0.42 11.04
N SER A 134 9.52 -0.19 12.13
CA SER A 134 10.17 0.48 13.27
C SER A 134 11.49 1.20 12.92
N ASN A 135 11.93 1.14 11.66
CA ASN A 135 13.24 1.61 11.21
C ASN A 135 13.15 2.58 10.03
N LEU A 136 12.05 3.30 9.85
CA LEU A 136 11.95 4.31 8.81
C LEU A 136 12.96 5.44 9.09
N SER A 137 14.01 5.52 8.28
CA SER A 137 14.94 6.64 8.28
C SER A 137 14.56 7.55 7.12
N LEU A 138 13.95 8.69 7.46
CA LEU A 138 13.59 9.69 6.48
C LEU A 138 14.68 10.75 6.42
N SER A 139 15.24 11.00 5.24
CA SER A 139 16.28 12.01 5.05
C SER A 139 15.96 12.88 3.84
N LYS A 140 16.19 14.19 3.97
CA LYS A 140 16.19 15.09 2.81
C LYS A 140 17.39 14.76 1.95
N ASP A 141 17.14 14.38 0.68
CA ASP A 141 18.17 13.96 -0.27
C ASP A 141 18.59 15.12 -1.19
N ARG A 142 17.61 15.78 -1.82
CA ARG A 142 17.84 16.80 -2.85
C ARG A 142 16.69 17.79 -2.94
N THR A 143 16.86 18.80 -3.78
CA THR A 143 15.78 19.67 -4.24
C THR A 143 15.58 19.42 -5.73
N GLU A 144 14.33 19.22 -6.15
CA GLU A 144 13.95 18.93 -7.53
C GLU A 144 12.62 19.57 -7.87
N GLU A 145 12.41 19.96 -9.12
CA GLU A 145 11.17 20.53 -9.58
C GLU A 145 10.13 19.43 -9.88
N TYR A 146 8.94 19.55 -9.28
CA TYR A 146 7.79 18.69 -9.57
C TYR A 146 6.61 19.55 -10.02
N ASN A 147 6.14 19.35 -11.26
CA ASN A 147 5.05 20.11 -11.88
C ASN A 147 5.24 21.65 -11.82
N GLY A 148 6.49 22.13 -11.94
CA GLY A 148 6.82 23.56 -11.88
C GLY A 148 6.99 24.11 -10.47
N ILE A 149 6.92 23.28 -9.44
CA ILE A 149 7.09 23.63 -8.03
C ILE A 149 8.45 23.09 -7.56
N PRO A 150 9.35 23.94 -7.04
CA PRO A 150 10.58 23.46 -6.40
C PRO A 150 10.24 22.69 -5.13
N CYS A 151 10.58 21.41 -5.09
CA CYS A 151 10.28 20.51 -3.99
C CYS A 151 11.54 20.09 -3.25
N ASP A 152 11.42 19.94 -1.95
CA ASP A 152 12.34 19.15 -1.15
C ASP A 152 12.00 17.68 -1.34
N VAL A 153 12.97 16.88 -1.76
CA VAL A 153 12.79 15.44 -1.94
C VAL A 153 13.38 14.71 -0.74
N TYR A 154 12.52 13.98 -0.06
CA TYR A 154 12.90 13.09 1.03
C TYR A 154 12.91 11.65 0.54
N THR A 155 13.85 10.86 1.04
CA THR A 155 13.95 9.43 0.76
C THR A 155 13.76 8.62 2.02
N ALA A 156 13.13 7.46 1.86
CA ALA A 156 12.99 6.47 2.91
C ALA A 156 13.15 5.07 2.35
N GLU A 157 13.68 4.17 3.16
CA GLU A 157 13.74 2.74 2.89
C GLU A 157 13.19 1.98 4.09
N TYR A 158 12.35 0.99 3.83
CA TYR A 158 11.79 0.15 4.88
C TYR A 158 11.68 -1.30 4.43
N THR A 159 11.57 -2.20 5.38
CA THR A 159 11.45 -3.64 5.14
C THR A 159 10.04 -4.11 5.41
N VAL A 160 9.45 -4.83 4.46
CA VAL A 160 8.15 -5.50 4.62
C VAL A 160 8.39 -6.97 4.90
N ASN A 161 7.79 -7.48 5.97
CA ASN A 161 7.82 -8.90 6.28
C ASN A 161 6.58 -9.60 5.70
N LEU A 162 6.80 -10.51 4.75
CA LEU A 162 5.78 -11.30 4.08
C LEU A 162 5.56 -12.67 4.77
N THR A 163 6.17 -12.90 5.92
CA THR A 163 5.98 -14.12 6.72
C THR A 163 4.65 -14.09 7.46
N GLY A 164 4.12 -15.27 7.76
CA GLY A 164 2.90 -15.40 8.56
C GLY A 164 1.60 -15.40 7.77
N GLN A 165 1.65 -15.56 6.45
CA GLN A 165 0.44 -15.82 5.68
C GLN A 165 -0.18 -17.16 6.14
N ILE A 166 -1.48 -17.13 6.42
CA ILE A 166 -2.22 -18.28 6.91
C ILE A 166 -3.00 -18.89 5.76
N ASN A 167 -2.91 -20.21 5.60
CA ASN A 167 -3.80 -20.91 4.68
C ASN A 167 -5.25 -20.76 5.17
N GLN A 168 -6.06 -20.07 4.41
CA GLN A 168 -7.46 -19.81 4.77
C GLN A 168 -8.29 -21.10 4.90
N LYS A 169 -7.88 -22.20 4.28
CA LYS A 169 -8.59 -23.49 4.34
C LYS A 169 -8.18 -24.32 5.55
N SER A 170 -6.90 -24.31 5.93
CA SER A 170 -6.38 -25.14 7.03
C SER A 170 -6.17 -24.35 8.33
N GLY A 171 -6.05 -23.02 8.27
CA GLY A 171 -5.70 -22.18 9.41
C GLY A 171 -4.24 -22.31 9.84
N GLU A 172 -3.41 -23.02 9.06
CA GLU A 172 -2.00 -23.23 9.35
C GLU A 172 -1.12 -22.16 8.68
N ALA A 173 -0.06 -21.73 9.36
CA ALA A 173 0.96 -20.89 8.76
C ALA A 173 1.67 -21.66 7.65
N ILE A 174 1.64 -21.13 6.43
CA ILE A 174 2.21 -21.80 5.26
C ILE A 174 3.67 -21.43 5.08
N ILE A 175 4.03 -20.19 5.41
CA ILE A 175 5.38 -19.70 5.26
C ILE A 175 6.03 -19.67 6.64
N THR A 176 6.95 -20.61 6.88
CA THR A 176 7.71 -20.71 8.12
C THR A 176 9.07 -20.01 8.03
N GLU A 177 9.56 -19.79 6.83
CA GLU A 177 10.82 -19.08 6.58
C GLU A 177 10.52 -17.58 6.34
N PRO A 178 11.33 -16.68 6.91
CA PRO A 178 11.14 -15.25 6.71
C PRO A 178 11.38 -14.85 5.25
N ILE A 179 10.36 -14.28 4.62
CA ILE A 179 10.46 -13.61 3.32
C ILE A 179 10.32 -12.12 3.59
N THR A 180 11.40 -11.39 3.36
CA THR A 180 11.42 -9.93 3.55
C THR A 180 11.65 -9.23 2.22
N ALA A 181 10.97 -8.12 2.02
CA ALA A 181 11.15 -7.25 0.88
C ALA A 181 11.61 -5.87 1.33
N VAL A 182 12.48 -5.25 0.55
CA VAL A 182 12.90 -3.86 0.73
C VAL A 182 12.08 -2.98 -0.20
N VAL A 183 11.56 -1.89 0.34
CA VAL A 183 10.78 -0.90 -0.40
C VAL A 183 11.42 0.46 -0.20
N SER A 184 11.69 1.17 -1.29
CA SER A 184 12.20 2.54 -1.25
C SER A 184 11.13 3.52 -1.69
N GLN A 185 11.11 4.69 -1.04
CA GLN A 185 10.15 5.75 -1.33
C GLN A 185 10.85 7.10 -1.46
N GLU A 186 10.34 7.91 -2.37
CA GLU A 186 10.66 9.32 -2.53
C GLU A 186 9.42 10.16 -2.29
N TYR A 187 9.56 11.23 -1.52
CA TYR A 187 8.49 12.16 -1.19
C TYR A 187 8.86 13.56 -1.69
N TYR A 188 8.04 14.11 -2.57
CA TYR A 188 8.18 15.44 -3.14
C TYR A 188 7.33 16.41 -2.32
N VAL A 189 7.96 17.27 -1.57
CA VAL A 189 7.32 18.18 -0.60
C VAL A 189 7.52 19.61 -1.04
N ASP A 190 6.43 20.37 -1.14
CA ASP A 190 6.47 21.82 -1.29
C ASP A 190 6.97 22.44 0.02
N PRO A 191 8.18 23.04 0.04
CA PRO A 191 8.73 23.62 1.28
C PRO A 191 8.06 24.93 1.68
N GLU A 192 7.31 25.59 0.79
CA GLU A 192 6.61 26.86 1.10
C GLU A 192 5.29 26.60 1.80
N GLN A 193 4.61 25.49 1.45
CA GLN A 193 3.33 25.09 2.03
C GLN A 193 3.44 23.98 3.07
N ASP A 194 4.62 23.36 3.20
CA ASP A 194 4.88 22.19 4.04
C ASP A 194 3.92 21.02 3.69
N GLN A 195 3.70 20.80 2.37
CA GLN A 195 2.74 19.84 1.83
C GLN A 195 3.39 18.80 0.93
N LEU A 196 2.98 17.54 1.10
CA LEU A 196 3.34 16.46 0.17
C LEU A 196 2.59 16.64 -1.15
N LEU A 197 3.30 16.67 -2.27
CA LEU A 197 2.71 16.74 -3.60
C LEU A 197 2.69 15.39 -4.33
N CYS A 198 3.72 14.59 -4.11
CA CYS A 198 3.87 13.30 -4.77
C CYS A 198 4.70 12.35 -3.93
N MET A 199 4.38 11.06 -4.04
CA MET A 199 5.17 9.97 -3.48
C MET A 199 5.42 8.93 -4.59
N ILE A 200 6.68 8.53 -4.75
CA ILE A 200 7.08 7.47 -5.67
C ILE A 200 7.64 6.31 -4.86
N THR A 201 7.09 5.12 -5.06
CA THR A 201 7.52 3.89 -4.38
C THR A 201 8.12 2.93 -5.39
N ASP A 202 9.35 2.47 -5.16
CA ASP A 202 9.89 1.30 -5.84
C ASP A 202 9.44 0.04 -5.11
N ALA A 203 8.56 -0.70 -5.77
CA ALA A 203 7.93 -1.90 -5.24
C ALA A 203 8.47 -3.20 -5.85
N SER A 204 9.55 -3.13 -6.62
CA SER A 204 10.08 -4.25 -7.40
C SER A 204 10.44 -5.46 -6.54
N ASP A 205 11.21 -5.24 -5.47
CA ASP A 205 11.58 -6.34 -4.55
C ASP A 205 10.35 -6.88 -3.80
N ARG A 206 9.41 -6.02 -3.40
CA ARG A 206 8.15 -6.47 -2.80
C ARG A 206 7.34 -7.33 -3.77
N GLN A 207 7.30 -6.98 -5.05
CA GLN A 207 6.61 -7.77 -6.07
C GLN A 207 7.27 -9.13 -6.25
N GLU A 208 8.60 -9.19 -6.40
CA GLU A 208 9.34 -10.44 -6.51
C GLU A 208 9.09 -11.35 -5.30
N LYS A 209 9.23 -10.81 -4.09
CA LYS A 209 9.04 -11.58 -2.86
C LYS A 209 7.58 -12.03 -2.68
N THR A 210 6.61 -11.22 -3.13
CA THR A 210 5.19 -11.61 -3.13
C THR A 210 4.93 -12.77 -4.08
N GLU A 211 5.53 -12.77 -5.28
CA GLU A 211 5.40 -13.89 -6.21
C GLU A 211 6.04 -15.17 -5.65
N ILE A 212 7.21 -15.06 -5.01
CA ILE A 212 7.83 -16.17 -4.30
C ILE A 212 6.89 -16.73 -3.23
N ALA A 213 6.30 -15.87 -2.39
CA ALA A 213 5.36 -16.28 -1.36
C ALA A 213 4.13 -16.99 -1.96
N ASN A 214 3.58 -16.46 -3.05
CA ASN A 214 2.46 -17.06 -3.77
C ASN A 214 2.81 -18.45 -4.32
N ARG A 215 4.01 -18.64 -4.85
CA ARG A 215 4.48 -19.94 -5.34
C ARG A 215 4.59 -20.96 -4.21
N VAL A 216 5.19 -20.55 -3.08
CA VAL A 216 5.26 -21.43 -1.89
C VAL A 216 3.87 -21.89 -1.47
N MET A 217 2.89 -20.99 -1.46
CA MET A 217 1.52 -21.29 -1.04
C MET A 217 0.76 -22.17 -2.03
N ASN A 218 0.86 -21.87 -3.33
CA ASN A 218 0.03 -22.51 -4.35
C ASN A 218 0.61 -23.83 -4.84
N ASP A 219 1.94 -23.90 -4.95
CA ASP A 219 2.65 -25.04 -5.53
C ASP A 219 3.16 -26.00 -4.43
N ASN A 220 3.04 -25.62 -3.15
CA ASN A 220 3.51 -26.36 -1.98
C ASN A 220 5.00 -26.75 -2.07
N ILE A 221 5.81 -25.79 -2.49
CA ILE A 221 7.26 -25.90 -2.64
C ILE A 221 7.98 -25.07 -1.58
N THR A 222 9.29 -25.30 -1.42
CA THR A 222 10.11 -24.48 -0.50
C THR A 222 10.37 -23.08 -1.04
N VAL A 223 10.76 -22.15 -0.17
CA VAL A 223 11.17 -20.79 -0.57
C VAL A 223 12.34 -20.87 -1.57
N GLU A 224 13.33 -21.74 -1.33
CA GLU A 224 14.48 -21.91 -2.22
C GLU A 224 14.08 -22.41 -3.63
N GLU A 225 13.10 -23.32 -3.71
CA GLU A 225 12.58 -23.79 -4.99
C GLU A 225 11.79 -22.70 -5.70
N ALA A 226 10.95 -21.95 -4.98
CA ALA A 226 10.20 -20.82 -5.53
C ALA A 226 11.11 -19.72 -6.07
N GLN A 227 12.17 -19.37 -5.36
CA GLN A 227 13.17 -18.38 -5.80
C GLN A 227 13.83 -18.72 -7.15
N LYS A 228 14.03 -20.03 -7.44
CA LYS A 228 14.59 -20.48 -8.73
C LYS A 228 13.61 -20.37 -9.88
N LEU A 229 12.31 -20.27 -9.58
CA LEU A 229 11.23 -20.24 -10.58
C LEU A 229 10.74 -18.80 -10.86
N VAL A 230 11.02 -17.89 -9.95
CA VAL A 230 10.63 -16.50 -10.10
C VAL A 230 11.81 -15.73 -10.71
N SER A 231 11.56 -15.08 -11.83
CA SER A 231 12.46 -14.09 -12.43
C SER A 231 11.60 -12.86 -12.70
N VAL A 232 11.89 -11.78 -12.01
CA VAL A 232 11.23 -10.49 -12.23
C VAL A 232 12.29 -9.58 -12.84
N ASP A 233 12.24 -9.44 -14.15
CA ASP A 233 13.13 -8.55 -14.92
C ASP A 233 12.54 -7.13 -15.04
N GLU A 234 11.38 -6.90 -14.44
CA GLU A 234 10.60 -5.68 -14.56
C GLU A 234 10.71 -4.84 -13.27
N VAL A 235 10.94 -3.56 -13.42
CA VAL A 235 10.92 -2.60 -12.30
C VAL A 235 9.49 -2.12 -12.12
N THR A 236 8.89 -2.43 -10.96
CA THR A 236 7.53 -1.98 -10.63
C THR A 236 7.59 -0.76 -9.74
N LYS A 237 6.93 0.31 -10.16
CA LYS A 237 6.80 1.54 -9.38
C LYS A 237 5.34 1.90 -9.14
N GLU A 238 5.10 2.56 -8.01
CA GLU A 238 3.82 3.17 -7.69
C GLU A 238 4.05 4.67 -7.53
N LYS A 239 3.20 5.48 -8.15
CA LYS A 239 3.21 6.94 -8.02
C LYS A 239 1.88 7.38 -7.45
N MET A 240 1.90 8.06 -6.30
CA MET A 240 0.75 8.70 -5.69
C MET A 240 0.89 10.22 -5.83
N GLU A 241 -0.01 10.85 -6.53
CA GLU A 241 -0.06 12.29 -6.74
C GLU A 241 -1.19 12.87 -5.89
N ILE A 242 -0.90 13.87 -5.09
CA ILE A 242 -1.93 14.60 -4.35
C ILE A 242 -2.53 15.63 -5.31
N LEU A 243 -3.83 15.53 -5.55
CA LEU A 243 -4.54 16.38 -6.49
C LEU A 243 -5.03 17.66 -5.85
N SER A 244 -5.45 17.58 -4.60
CA SER A 244 -5.90 18.71 -3.79
C SER A 244 -5.85 18.41 -2.31
N TYR A 245 -5.68 19.45 -1.51
CA TYR A 245 -5.98 19.48 -0.09
C TYR A 245 -7.23 20.33 0.10
N ASP A 246 -8.29 19.79 0.67
CA ASP A 246 -9.58 20.48 0.80
C ASP A 246 -10.34 19.96 2.03
N ASP A 247 -10.42 20.79 3.06
CA ASP A 247 -11.11 20.49 4.32
C ASP A 247 -12.65 20.32 4.14
N SER A 248 -13.17 20.52 2.93
CA SER A 248 -14.59 20.27 2.61
C SER A 248 -14.86 18.86 2.06
N ILE A 249 -13.83 18.02 1.96
CA ILE A 249 -14.00 16.63 1.53
C ILE A 249 -14.90 15.91 2.53
N SER A 250 -15.93 15.27 2.00
CA SER A 250 -16.86 14.45 2.78
C SER A 250 -17.07 13.11 2.08
N ILE A 251 -16.96 12.02 2.83
CA ILE A 251 -17.08 10.67 2.32
C ILE A 251 -18.28 10.00 2.97
N ASP A 252 -19.31 9.72 2.15
CA ASP A 252 -20.47 8.98 2.57
C ASP A 252 -20.18 7.48 2.55
N ILE A 253 -20.34 6.83 3.68
CA ILE A 253 -20.18 5.39 3.81
C ILE A 253 -21.49 4.70 3.40
N PRO A 254 -21.47 3.71 2.49
CA PRO A 254 -22.67 2.98 2.09
C PRO A 254 -23.39 2.34 3.28
N GLU A 255 -24.71 2.45 3.32
CA GLU A 255 -25.56 1.66 4.23
C GLU A 255 -25.69 0.24 3.64
N ILE A 256 -25.37 -0.80 4.44
CA ILE A 256 -25.36 -2.19 4.01
C ILE A 256 -26.37 -2.99 4.84
#